data_a1c43066e174d953b9b51da01de35336
#
_entry.id   a1c43066e174d953b9b51da01de35336
#
_cell.length_a   1.000
_cell.length_b   1.000
_cell.length_c   1.000
_cell.angle_alpha   90.00
_cell.angle_beta   90.00
_cell.angle_gamma   90.00
#
_symmetry.space_group_name_H-M   'P 1'
#
loop_
_entity.id
_entity.type
_entity.pdbx_description
1 polymer ?
#
loop_
_entity_poly.entity_id
_entity_poly.type
_entity_poly.pdbx_seq_one_letter_code
_entity_poly.pdbx_strand_id
1 'polypeptide(L)'
;IYTNPSANNKINLIRYQRSTLAEDAYLYDIPAVPLLKLGEMYLIAAEAVLNNPSAGDKNPGEWINTLKGHRNTSLLPDGADNNAIETQITREYIGEFKGEGQLFFYYKRRNMSAIDDGYYTGNTVKMNSSYYTWPLPEYEQDFGHGTGK
;
A
#
# COMPACT_ATOMS: atom_id res chain seq x y z
N ILE A 1 -3.53 13.34 5.43
CA ILE A 1 -2.39 14.10 4.87
C ILE A 1 -2.50 15.53 5.42
N TYR A 2 -1.56 15.94 6.22
CA TYR A 2 -1.51 17.28 6.79
C TYR A 2 -0.37 18.07 6.13
N THR A 3 -0.68 19.25 5.62
CA THR A 3 0.35 20.18 5.12
C THR A 3 0.78 21.08 6.27
N ASN A 4 2.04 21.03 6.65
CA ASN A 4 2.61 21.97 7.60
C ASN A 4 3.04 23.24 6.85
N PRO A 5 2.35 24.38 7.03
CA PRO A 5 2.66 25.61 6.32
C PRO A 5 4.06 26.17 6.65
N SER A 6 4.62 25.81 7.79
CA SER A 6 5.95 26.26 8.23
C SER A 6 7.12 25.47 7.61
N ALA A 7 6.86 24.40 6.88
CA ALA A 7 7.89 23.51 6.33
C ALA A 7 7.91 23.51 4.80
N ASN A 8 8.05 24.66 4.16
CA ASN A 8 8.26 24.78 2.70
C ASN A 8 7.28 23.98 1.84
N ASN A 9 5.99 23.95 2.16
CA ASN A 9 4.95 23.19 1.46
C ASN A 9 5.21 21.68 1.34
N LYS A 10 6.05 21.10 2.19
CA LYS A 10 6.25 19.65 2.19
C LYS A 10 5.02 18.94 2.76
N ILE A 11 4.53 17.97 2.02
CA ILE A 11 3.47 17.08 2.48
C ILE A 11 4.09 16.10 3.48
N ASN A 12 3.66 16.20 4.74
CA ASN A 12 4.06 15.25 5.76
C ASN A 12 2.98 14.19 5.93
N LEU A 13 3.38 12.92 5.93
CA LEU A 13 2.52 11.81 6.27
C LEU A 13 2.45 11.71 7.80
N ILE A 14 1.38 12.22 8.40
CA ILE A 14 1.14 12.10 9.84
C ILE A 14 0.24 10.86 10.05
N ARG A 15 0.88 9.70 10.15
CA ARG A 15 0.23 8.49 10.62
C ARG A 15 0.88 8.10 11.94
N TYR A 16 0.08 7.73 12.91
CA TYR A 16 0.57 7.27 14.22
C TYR A 16 1.39 8.33 14.99
N GLN A 17 1.21 9.62 14.66
CA GLN A 17 1.84 10.67 15.41
C GLN A 17 1.10 10.83 16.75
N ARG A 18 1.87 10.87 17.81
CA ARG A 18 1.34 11.19 19.14
C ARG A 18 0.85 12.64 19.16
N SER A 19 -0.32 12.89 19.72
CA SER A 19 -0.79 14.26 19.97
C SER A 19 0.18 14.97 20.94
N THR A 20 0.51 16.21 20.64
CA THR A 20 1.34 17.05 21.51
C THR A 20 0.49 17.97 22.40
N LEU A 21 -0.83 17.77 22.38
CA LEU A 21 -1.79 18.61 23.09
C LEU A 21 -1.99 18.10 24.52
N ALA A 22 -1.37 18.79 25.47
CA ALA A 22 -1.49 18.69 26.93
C ALA A 22 -0.75 17.52 27.61
N GLU A 23 -0.17 17.81 28.76
CA GLU A 23 0.57 16.84 29.59
C GLU A 23 -0.29 15.65 30.05
N ASP A 24 -1.60 15.82 30.16
CA ASP A 24 -2.54 14.76 30.56
C ASP A 24 -2.97 13.83 29.41
N ALA A 25 -2.71 14.17 28.16
CA ALA A 25 -3.01 13.33 27.00
C ALA A 25 -2.12 12.09 26.92
N TYR A 26 -1.04 12.04 27.68
CA TYR A 26 -0.06 10.94 27.67
C TYR A 26 -0.65 9.58 28.03
N LEU A 27 -1.70 9.55 28.79
CA LEU A 27 -2.31 8.29 29.27
C LEU A 27 -3.32 7.69 28.27
N TYR A 28 -3.85 8.51 27.35
CA TYR A 28 -4.94 8.09 26.47
C TYR A 28 -4.60 8.14 24.97
N ASP A 29 -3.49 8.74 24.61
CA ASP A 29 -3.12 8.96 23.21
C ASP A 29 -1.99 8.02 22.77
N ILE A 30 -2.16 6.73 23.01
CA ILE A 30 -1.28 5.71 22.45
C ILE A 30 -1.68 5.51 20.99
N PRO A 31 -0.81 5.82 20.02
CA PRO A 31 -1.14 5.60 18.62
C PRO A 31 -1.40 4.11 18.38
N ALA A 32 -2.65 3.79 18.04
CA ALA A 32 -3.01 2.44 17.66
C ALA A 32 -2.49 2.13 16.27
N VAL A 33 -1.70 1.08 16.14
CA VAL A 33 -1.25 0.54 14.85
C VAL A 33 -2.24 -0.55 14.43
N PRO A 34 -3.07 -0.33 13.40
CA PRO A 34 -3.99 -1.35 12.96
C PRO A 34 -3.22 -2.51 12.33
N LEU A 35 -3.44 -3.72 12.80
CA LEU A 35 -2.87 -4.94 12.22
C LEU A 35 -3.61 -5.36 10.95
N LEU A 36 -4.91 -5.10 10.90
CA LEU A 36 -5.78 -5.40 9.76
C LEU A 36 -6.60 -4.15 9.44
N LYS A 37 -6.76 -3.87 8.17
CA LYS A 37 -7.55 -2.73 7.69
C LYS A 37 -8.71 -3.21 6.84
N LEU A 38 -9.89 -2.67 7.11
CA LEU A 38 -11.07 -2.99 6.30
C LEU A 38 -10.86 -2.59 4.83
N GLY A 39 -10.17 -1.47 4.58
CA GLY A 39 -9.83 -1.04 3.22
C GLY A 39 -9.03 -2.10 2.45
N GLU A 40 -8.10 -2.78 3.12
CA GLU A 40 -7.34 -3.89 2.52
C GLU A 40 -8.25 -5.06 2.13
N MET A 41 -9.24 -5.39 2.97
CA MET A 41 -10.18 -6.48 2.68
C MET A 41 -10.97 -6.22 1.40
N TYR A 42 -11.41 -4.97 1.17
CA TYR A 42 -12.07 -4.58 -0.07
C TYR A 42 -11.15 -4.71 -1.28
N LEU A 43 -9.88 -4.34 -1.15
CA LEU A 43 -8.90 -4.44 -2.22
C LEU A 43 -8.53 -5.89 -2.54
N ILE A 44 -8.41 -6.74 -1.52
CA ILE A 44 -8.19 -8.18 -1.69
C ILE A 44 -9.40 -8.81 -2.41
N ALA A 45 -10.62 -8.46 -2.02
CA ALA A 45 -11.83 -8.96 -2.67
C ALA A 45 -11.89 -8.54 -4.15
N ALA A 46 -11.61 -7.26 -4.44
CA ALA A 46 -11.56 -6.75 -5.80
C ALA A 46 -10.52 -7.49 -6.65
N GLU A 47 -9.32 -7.71 -6.12
CA GLU A 47 -8.25 -8.41 -6.81
C GLU A 47 -8.57 -9.89 -7.02
N ALA A 48 -9.16 -10.55 -6.04
CA ALA A 48 -9.57 -11.95 -6.14
C ALA A 48 -10.58 -12.15 -7.26
N VAL A 49 -11.63 -11.31 -7.33
CA VAL A 49 -12.66 -11.41 -8.38
C VAL A 49 -12.12 -10.98 -9.74
N LEU A 50 -11.20 -10.01 -9.81
CA LEU A 50 -10.53 -9.62 -11.06
C LEU A 50 -9.78 -10.80 -11.68
N ASN A 51 -9.11 -11.61 -10.86
CA ASN A 51 -8.34 -12.76 -11.33
C ASN A 51 -9.20 -14.02 -11.49
N ASN A 52 -10.27 -14.14 -10.73
CA ASN A 52 -11.21 -15.25 -10.81
C ASN A 52 -12.64 -14.75 -10.57
N PRO A 53 -13.43 -14.51 -11.63
CA PRO A 53 -14.80 -14.01 -11.52
C PRO A 53 -15.73 -14.84 -10.64
N SER A 54 -15.40 -16.11 -10.40
CA SER A 54 -16.19 -16.99 -9.52
C SER A 54 -15.83 -16.85 -8.03
N ALA A 55 -14.85 -16.00 -7.69
CA ALA A 55 -14.40 -15.82 -6.30
C ALA A 55 -15.33 -14.94 -5.46
N GLY A 56 -16.32 -14.29 -6.05
CA GLY A 56 -17.26 -13.42 -5.35
C GLY A 56 -18.55 -13.17 -6.11
N ASP A 57 -19.47 -12.50 -5.45
CA ASP A 57 -20.81 -12.17 -5.94
C ASP A 57 -20.92 -10.78 -6.60
N LYS A 58 -19.89 -9.94 -6.44
CA LYS A 58 -19.82 -8.59 -6.98
C LYS A 58 -18.68 -8.49 -7.98
N ASN A 59 -18.82 -7.60 -8.96
CA ASN A 59 -17.71 -7.33 -9.87
C ASN A 59 -16.57 -6.55 -9.15
N PRO A 60 -15.32 -6.61 -9.67
CA PRO A 60 -14.17 -5.96 -9.00
C PRO A 60 -14.36 -4.45 -8.80
N GLY A 61 -14.99 -3.77 -9.76
CA GLY A 61 -15.25 -2.33 -9.70
C GLY A 61 -16.20 -1.94 -8.58
N GLU A 62 -17.16 -2.78 -8.25
CA GLU A 62 -18.10 -2.54 -7.14
C GLU A 62 -17.39 -2.56 -5.78
N TRP A 63 -16.45 -3.48 -5.58
CA TRP A 63 -15.63 -3.52 -4.37
C TRP A 63 -14.81 -2.24 -4.19
N ILE A 64 -14.16 -1.81 -5.28
CA ILE A 64 -13.38 -0.56 -5.28
C ILE A 64 -14.30 0.65 -5.05
N ASN A 65 -15.43 0.72 -5.74
CA ASN A 65 -16.36 1.83 -5.62
C ASN A 65 -17.00 1.93 -4.23
N THR A 66 -17.21 0.81 -3.55
CA THR A 66 -17.62 0.81 -2.15
C THR A 66 -16.58 1.54 -1.29
N LEU A 67 -15.30 1.19 -1.44
CA LEU A 67 -14.21 1.83 -0.70
C LEU A 67 -14.09 3.33 -1.05
N LYS A 68 -14.14 3.67 -2.34
CA LYS A 68 -14.04 5.04 -2.84
C LYS A 68 -15.21 5.92 -2.39
N GLY A 69 -16.42 5.37 -2.35
CA GLY A 69 -17.60 6.04 -1.85
C GLY A 69 -17.47 6.49 -0.39
N HIS A 70 -16.91 5.63 0.46
CA HIS A 70 -16.63 5.97 1.86
C HIS A 70 -15.52 7.03 2.02
N ARG A 71 -14.69 7.21 1.01
CA ARG A 71 -13.61 8.21 1.00
C ARG A 71 -13.97 9.50 0.27
N ASN A 72 -15.19 9.62 -0.23
CA ASN A 72 -15.65 10.75 -1.07
C ASN A 72 -14.70 11.01 -2.26
N THR A 73 -14.21 9.96 -2.90
CA THR A 73 -13.37 10.05 -4.11
C THR A 73 -14.18 9.66 -5.34
N SER A 74 -13.77 10.14 -6.52
CA SER A 74 -14.44 9.84 -7.79
C SER A 74 -14.50 8.34 -8.03
N LEU A 75 -15.68 7.82 -8.31
CA LEU A 75 -15.90 6.41 -8.57
C LEU A 75 -15.31 5.99 -9.93
N LEU A 76 -15.01 4.71 -10.07
CA LEU A 76 -14.78 4.10 -11.37
C LEU A 76 -16.07 4.10 -12.18
N PRO A 77 -16.00 4.36 -13.48
CA PRO A 77 -17.17 4.25 -14.35
C PRO A 77 -17.68 2.80 -14.42
N ASP A 78 -18.98 2.66 -14.63
CA ASP A 78 -19.57 1.36 -14.88
C ASP A 78 -18.97 0.74 -16.16
N GLY A 79 -18.60 -0.54 -16.09
CA GLY A 79 -17.98 -1.23 -17.21
C GLY A 79 -16.49 -0.87 -17.43
N ALA A 80 -15.81 -0.31 -16.42
CA ALA A 80 -14.37 -0.14 -16.47
C ALA A 80 -13.68 -1.45 -16.86
N ASP A 81 -12.70 -1.37 -17.75
CA ASP A 81 -11.93 -2.54 -18.17
C ASP A 81 -10.98 -3.05 -17.07
N ASN A 82 -10.48 -4.27 -17.24
CA ASN A 82 -9.62 -4.91 -16.26
C ASN A 82 -8.34 -4.10 -15.98
N ASN A 83 -7.79 -3.42 -16.98
CA ASN A 83 -6.58 -2.60 -16.78
C ASN A 83 -6.87 -1.36 -15.93
N ALA A 84 -8.01 -0.71 -16.16
CA ALA A 84 -8.44 0.42 -15.35
C ALA A 84 -8.69 0.00 -13.89
N ILE A 85 -9.34 -1.15 -13.70
CA ILE A 85 -9.60 -1.74 -12.39
C ILE A 85 -8.27 -2.08 -11.68
N GLU A 86 -7.34 -2.75 -12.34
CA GLU A 86 -6.04 -3.12 -11.79
C GLU A 86 -5.20 -1.88 -11.41
N THR A 87 -5.22 -0.87 -12.27
CA THR A 87 -4.57 0.41 -12.00
C THR A 87 -5.18 1.07 -10.75
N GLN A 88 -6.49 1.03 -10.62
CA GLN A 88 -7.16 1.63 -9.47
C GLN A 88 -6.90 0.84 -8.18
N ILE A 89 -6.88 -0.51 -8.22
CA ILE A 89 -6.48 -1.34 -7.08
C ILE A 89 -5.09 -0.91 -6.60
N THR A 90 -4.13 -0.77 -7.52
CA THR A 90 -2.76 -0.34 -7.18
C THR A 90 -2.73 1.05 -6.54
N ARG A 91 -3.49 2.00 -7.07
CA ARG A 91 -3.59 3.35 -6.50
C ARG A 91 -4.17 3.35 -5.09
N GLU A 92 -5.20 2.55 -4.86
CA GLU A 92 -5.81 2.44 -3.54
C GLU A 92 -4.86 1.75 -2.54
N TYR A 93 -4.10 0.72 -2.96
CA TYR A 93 -3.05 0.13 -2.12
C TYR A 93 -1.98 1.16 -1.74
N ILE A 94 -1.51 1.96 -2.69
CA ILE A 94 -0.54 3.03 -2.41
C ILE A 94 -1.13 4.02 -1.42
N GLY A 95 -2.37 4.46 -1.61
CA GLY A 95 -3.05 5.39 -0.71
C GLY A 95 -3.25 4.84 0.70
N GLU A 96 -3.57 3.54 0.81
CA GLU A 96 -3.83 2.88 2.09
C GLU A 96 -2.56 2.62 2.90
N PHE A 97 -1.48 2.20 2.25
CA PHE A 97 -0.30 1.66 2.91
C PHE A 97 0.97 2.50 2.77
N LYS A 98 0.87 3.71 2.18
CA LYS A 98 2.03 4.60 2.08
C LYS A 98 2.60 4.93 3.45
N GLY A 99 3.88 4.65 3.64
CA GLY A 99 4.59 4.88 4.91
C GLY A 99 4.41 3.77 5.95
N GLU A 100 3.78 2.66 5.61
CA GLU A 100 3.54 1.53 6.54
C GLU A 100 4.42 0.31 6.27
N GLY A 101 5.29 0.36 5.26
CA GLY A 101 6.18 -0.74 4.89
C GLY A 101 5.51 -1.88 4.10
N GLN A 102 4.19 -1.93 4.03
CA GLN A 102 3.47 -3.03 3.39
C GLN A 102 3.47 -2.97 1.86
N LEU A 103 3.68 -1.80 1.27
CA LEU A 103 3.71 -1.65 -0.19
C LEU A 103 4.79 -2.49 -0.87
N PHE A 104 5.93 -2.69 -0.21
CA PHE A 104 6.97 -3.56 -0.74
C PHE A 104 6.46 -4.98 -0.97
N PHE A 105 5.72 -5.53 -0.02
CA PHE A 105 5.15 -6.87 -0.14
C PHE A 105 4.07 -6.95 -1.20
N TYR A 106 3.26 -5.92 -1.36
CA TYR A 106 2.30 -5.80 -2.45
C TYR A 106 3.00 -5.82 -3.82
N TYR A 107 4.01 -4.97 -4.02
CA TYR A 107 4.77 -4.91 -5.26
C TYR A 107 5.50 -6.22 -5.57
N LYS A 108 6.10 -6.83 -4.54
CA LYS A 108 6.77 -8.13 -4.66
C LYS A 108 5.79 -9.23 -5.07
N ARG A 109 4.65 -9.34 -4.40
CA ARG A 109 3.62 -10.34 -4.70
C ARG A 109 3.11 -10.21 -6.13
N ARG A 110 2.97 -8.99 -6.61
CA ARG A 110 2.54 -8.67 -7.97
C ARG A 110 3.66 -8.74 -8.99
N ASN A 111 4.90 -8.93 -8.56
CA ASN A 111 6.10 -8.89 -9.39
C ASN A 111 6.12 -7.67 -10.33
N MET A 112 5.81 -6.48 -9.78
CA MET A 112 5.65 -5.26 -10.57
C MET A 112 6.98 -4.85 -11.20
N SER A 113 6.99 -4.65 -12.51
CA SER A 113 8.19 -4.23 -13.28
C SER A 113 8.49 -2.73 -13.18
N ALA A 114 7.55 -1.96 -12.65
CA ALA A 114 7.70 -0.54 -12.39
C ALA A 114 6.86 -0.13 -11.17
N ILE A 115 7.41 0.74 -10.34
CA ILE A 115 6.74 1.30 -9.16
C ILE A 115 6.87 2.82 -9.16
N ASP A 116 5.98 3.52 -8.47
CA ASP A 116 6.06 4.97 -8.27
C ASP A 116 7.36 5.34 -7.54
N ASP A 117 8.02 6.43 -7.96
CA ASP A 117 9.28 6.91 -7.35
C ASP A 117 9.09 7.46 -5.91
N GLY A 118 7.87 7.55 -5.45
CA GLY A 118 7.54 8.05 -4.12
C GLY A 118 7.54 9.58 -3.96
N TYR A 119 7.97 10.31 -4.98
CA TYR A 119 8.09 11.77 -4.94
C TYR A 119 6.91 12.52 -5.55
N TYR A 120 5.87 11.84 -5.98
CA TYR A 120 4.70 12.43 -6.68
C TYR A 120 5.06 13.16 -7.99
N THR A 121 6.17 12.82 -8.61
CA THR A 121 6.60 13.41 -9.88
C THR A 121 5.88 12.78 -11.08
N GLY A 122 5.18 11.67 -10.87
CA GLY A 122 4.63 10.83 -11.93
C GLY A 122 5.67 9.94 -12.61
N ASN A 123 6.90 9.96 -12.13
CA ASN A 123 7.95 9.07 -12.60
C ASN A 123 7.84 7.68 -11.98
N THR A 124 8.42 6.71 -12.65
CA THR A 124 8.46 5.33 -12.16
C THR A 124 9.90 4.84 -12.07
N VAL A 125 10.16 3.99 -11.09
CA VAL A 125 11.40 3.24 -10.95
C VAL A 125 11.20 1.87 -11.58
N LYS A 126 12.08 1.51 -12.51
CA LYS A 126 12.08 0.15 -13.09
C LYS A 126 12.53 -0.85 -12.05
N MET A 127 11.76 -1.91 -11.93
CA MET A 127 12.02 -3.01 -11.01
C MET A 127 12.36 -4.28 -11.78
N ASN A 128 13.20 -5.10 -11.19
CA ASN A 128 13.38 -6.46 -11.64
C ASN A 128 13.21 -7.43 -10.45
N SER A 129 13.04 -8.70 -10.71
CA SER A 129 12.76 -9.70 -9.68
C SER A 129 13.83 -9.78 -8.58
N SER A 130 15.08 -9.45 -8.89
CA SER A 130 16.19 -9.47 -7.91
C SER A 130 16.03 -8.37 -6.85
N TYR A 131 15.39 -7.25 -7.17
CA TYR A 131 15.14 -6.17 -6.20
C TYR A 131 14.09 -6.53 -5.15
N TYR A 132 13.29 -7.56 -5.41
CA TYR A 132 12.34 -8.10 -4.46
C TYR A 132 12.90 -9.22 -3.57
N THR A 133 14.19 -9.53 -3.73
CA THR A 133 14.89 -10.53 -2.92
C THR A 133 15.88 -9.82 -2.01
N TRP A 134 15.73 -10.01 -0.71
CA TRP A 134 16.70 -9.48 0.24
C TRP A 134 18.01 -10.25 0.09
N PRO A 135 19.15 -9.55 -0.02
CA PRO A 135 20.44 -10.23 0.01
C PRO A 135 20.63 -10.91 1.36
N LEU A 136 21.27 -12.06 1.32
CA LEU A 136 21.69 -12.70 2.57
C LEU A 136 22.66 -11.78 3.32
N PRO A 137 22.52 -11.63 4.64
CA PRO A 137 23.49 -10.91 5.43
C PRO A 137 24.90 -11.45 5.21
N GLU A 138 25.90 -10.58 5.24
CA GLU A 138 27.30 -10.94 5.01
C GLU A 138 27.74 -12.09 5.92
N TYR A 139 27.35 -12.03 7.18
CA TYR A 139 27.58 -13.07 8.18
C TYR A 139 27.01 -14.44 7.78
N GLU A 140 25.83 -14.47 7.19
CA GLU A 140 25.20 -15.70 6.68
C GLU A 140 25.91 -16.25 5.45
N GLN A 141 26.50 -15.39 4.64
CA GLN A 141 27.28 -15.79 3.48
C GLN A 141 28.60 -16.45 3.90
N ASP A 142 29.22 -15.93 4.95
CA ASP A 142 30.51 -16.42 5.44
C ASP A 142 30.39 -17.70 6.27
N PHE A 143 29.30 -17.89 7.00
CA PHE A 143 29.14 -19.01 7.96
C PHE A 143 27.97 -19.96 7.63
N GLY A 144 27.03 -19.55 6.76
CA GLY A 144 25.82 -20.32 6.43
C GLY A 144 26.01 -21.42 5.39
N HIS A 145 27.06 -21.37 4.61
CA HIS A 145 27.38 -22.38 3.62
C HIS A 145 28.38 -23.40 4.17
N GLY A 146 27.93 -24.23 5.08
CA GLY A 146 28.47 -25.56 5.15
C GLY A 146 28.21 -26.20 3.78
N THR A 147 29.25 -26.26 2.93
CA THR A 147 29.23 -27.06 1.72
C THR A 147 28.91 -28.48 2.11
N GLY A 148 27.65 -28.85 2.05
CA GLY A 148 27.26 -30.25 2.04
C GLY A 148 27.91 -30.90 0.82
N LYS A 149 29.03 -31.55 1.02
CA LYS A 149 29.49 -32.62 0.17
C LYS A 149 28.80 -33.90 0.57
#